data_ee0fdcc5678c51eb3469dbb70a4e7714
#
_entry.id   ee0fdcc5678c51eb3469dbb70a4e7714
#
_cell.length_a   1.000
_cell.length_b   1.000
_cell.length_c   1.000
_cell.angle_alpha   90.00
_cell.angle_beta   90.00
_cell.angle_gamma   90.00
#
_symmetry.space_group_name_H-M   'P 1'
#
loop_
_entity.id
_entity.type
_entity.pdbx_description
1 polymer ?
#
loop_
_entity_poly.entity_id
_entity_poly.type
_entity_poly.pdbx_seq_one_letter_code
_entity_poly.pdbx_strand_id
1 'polypeptide(L)'
;GKILSEAIKYGYLTNFKIENMHEQFLARQKQGKSLEKQASAEKKPDPASEFIYAAVDPSRDYGFVAVAAGEGLKAVFTDLAADAVVSGGQTMNPATEDILAAIQSVPAKTVFVLPNNKNIIMAAEQAQKLADRQVVVLPTRTVPMGITALLNFDPSATVEANTINMMSAADKVSTGLITYAARDSEYDGKRIRKGEIMALENGKIVSTSSDITKATYRLARGMCKKDSSFVTIISGCDVSDEDAEKVTEIVKAKCPNHVEVSHIRGGQPVYYYMIS
;
A
#
# COMPACT_ATOMS: atom_id res chain seq x y z
N GLY A 1 34.06 0.84 22.03
CA GLY A 1 35.45 1.33 22.01
C GLY A 1 36.31 0.69 20.92
N LYS A 2 36.53 -0.63 20.91
CA LYS A 2 37.50 -1.29 20.00
C LYS A 2 37.17 -1.15 18.51
N ILE A 3 35.88 -1.20 18.12
CA ILE A 3 35.45 -1.05 16.72
C ILE A 3 35.69 0.38 16.22
N LEU A 4 35.46 1.38 17.07
CA LEU A 4 35.65 2.77 16.71
C LEU A 4 37.14 3.12 16.51
N SER A 5 38.01 2.63 17.43
CA SER A 5 39.44 2.85 17.32
C SER A 5 40.08 2.14 16.11
N GLU A 6 39.48 1.06 15.63
CA GLU A 6 39.93 0.39 14.40
C GLU A 6 39.43 1.15 13.15
N ALA A 7 38.19 1.63 13.15
CA ALA A 7 37.62 2.38 12.03
C ALA A 7 38.34 3.71 11.74
N ILE A 8 38.81 4.42 12.78
CA ILE A 8 39.57 5.69 12.65
C ILE A 8 40.89 5.51 11.89
N LYS A 9 41.46 4.32 11.87
CA LYS A 9 42.71 4.02 11.10
C LYS A 9 42.51 4.12 9.57
N TYR A 10 41.26 4.04 9.09
CA TYR A 10 40.90 4.03 7.66
C TYR A 10 40.25 5.31 7.15
N GLY A 11 40.04 6.31 8.01
CA GLY A 11 39.48 7.61 7.64
C GLY A 11 38.85 8.38 8.79
N TYR A 12 38.36 9.58 8.50
CA TYR A 12 37.67 10.42 9.48
C TYR A 12 36.20 10.07 9.54
N LEU A 13 35.68 9.87 10.75
CA LEU A 13 34.25 9.65 11.02
C LEU A 13 33.61 11.00 11.31
N THR A 14 32.64 11.40 10.48
CA THR A 14 31.86 12.63 10.69
C THR A 14 30.40 12.26 10.95
N ASN A 15 29.75 12.96 11.93
CA ASN A 15 28.32 12.83 12.24
C ASN A 15 27.86 11.40 12.61
N PHE A 16 28.67 10.66 13.35
CA PHE A 16 28.24 9.35 13.87
C PHE A 16 27.54 9.49 15.23
N LYS A 17 26.50 8.70 15.44
CA LYS A 17 25.75 8.62 16.70
C LYS A 17 25.92 7.23 17.28
N ILE A 18 26.39 7.16 18.53
CA ILE A 18 26.48 5.90 19.29
C ILE A 18 25.40 5.91 20.32
N GLU A 19 24.48 4.96 20.26
CA GLU A 19 23.43 4.79 21.26
C GLU A 19 23.58 3.40 21.90
N ASN A 20 23.49 3.35 23.22
CA ASN A 20 23.49 2.11 23.96
C ASN A 20 22.07 1.54 23.98
N MET A 21 21.79 0.55 23.15
CA MET A 21 20.47 -0.08 23.06
C MET A 21 19.99 -0.67 24.40
N HIS A 22 20.92 -1.11 25.26
CA HIS A 22 20.57 -1.62 26.57
C HIS A 22 20.10 -0.50 27.51
N GLU A 23 20.72 0.67 27.48
CA GLU A 23 20.26 1.84 28.23
C GLU A 23 18.92 2.38 27.71
N GLN A 24 18.72 2.38 26.40
CA GLN A 24 17.42 2.73 25.80
C GLN A 24 16.31 1.76 26.24
N PHE A 25 16.60 0.46 26.26
CA PHE A 25 15.65 -0.55 26.73
C PHE A 25 15.29 -0.34 28.21
N LEU A 26 16.28 -0.11 29.08
CA LEU A 26 16.07 0.17 30.49
C LEU A 26 15.34 1.51 30.73
N ALA A 27 15.63 2.53 29.92
CA ALA A 27 14.94 3.82 29.99
C ALA A 27 13.45 3.67 29.58
N ARG A 28 13.15 2.90 28.56
CA ARG A 28 11.77 2.57 28.16
C ARG A 28 11.02 1.75 29.21
N GLN A 29 11.67 0.78 29.85
CA GLN A 29 11.07 0.05 30.98
C GLN A 29 10.77 0.94 32.19
N LYS A 30 11.64 1.90 32.51
CA LYS A 30 11.41 2.87 33.60
C LYS A 30 10.31 3.86 33.24
N GLN A 31 10.22 4.33 32.03
CA GLN A 31 9.12 5.18 31.53
C GLN A 31 7.79 4.43 31.49
N GLY A 32 7.77 3.16 31.06
CA GLY A 32 6.57 2.32 31.07
C GLY A 32 5.98 2.17 32.50
N LYS A 33 6.81 1.92 33.50
CA LYS A 33 6.36 1.78 34.90
C LYS A 33 5.90 3.10 35.54
N SER A 34 6.37 4.27 35.09
CA SER A 34 5.88 5.56 35.54
C SER A 34 4.59 6.01 34.82
N LEU A 35 4.32 5.51 33.62
CA LEU A 35 3.10 5.79 32.85
C LEU A 35 1.92 4.93 33.28
N GLU A 36 2.14 3.72 33.82
CA GLU A 36 1.06 2.88 34.36
C GLU A 36 0.40 3.48 35.62
N LYS A 37 1.07 4.38 36.35
CA LYS A 37 0.50 5.07 37.53
C LYS A 37 -0.23 6.38 37.20
N GLN A 38 -0.17 6.90 35.99
CA GLN A 38 -0.85 8.12 35.54
C GLN A 38 -1.91 7.90 34.46
N ALA A 39 -2.10 6.69 33.95
CA ALA A 39 -3.00 6.36 32.85
C ALA A 39 -4.41 5.92 33.28
N SER A 40 -4.88 6.38 34.46
CA SER A 40 -6.29 6.27 34.87
C SER A 40 -7.13 7.52 34.57
N ALA A 41 -6.63 8.45 33.73
CA ALA A 41 -7.39 9.61 33.29
C ALA A 41 -7.16 9.83 31.76
N GLU A 42 -8.21 9.60 31.00
CA GLU A 42 -8.45 10.06 29.64
C GLU A 42 -7.42 9.71 28.56
N LYS A 43 -7.45 8.47 28.04
CA LYS A 43 -7.02 8.17 26.68
C LYS A 43 -8.16 8.48 25.71
N LYS A 44 -8.02 9.54 24.89
CA LYS A 44 -8.72 9.59 23.61
C LYS A 44 -8.18 8.43 22.76
N PRO A 45 -9.03 7.62 22.11
CA PRO A 45 -8.57 6.51 21.28
C PRO A 45 -7.79 7.04 20.09
N ASP A 46 -6.62 6.45 19.85
CA ASP A 46 -5.83 6.63 18.62
C ASP A 46 -6.59 5.93 17.48
N PRO A 47 -7.02 6.64 16.42
CA PRO A 47 -7.81 6.02 15.36
C PRO A 47 -7.08 4.94 14.55
N ALA A 48 -5.80 4.69 14.84
CA ALA A 48 -5.00 3.66 14.16
C ALA A 48 -4.98 2.30 14.91
N SER A 49 -5.64 2.14 16.06
CA SER A 49 -5.53 0.95 16.91
C SER A 49 -6.80 0.09 17.05
N GLU A 50 -7.80 0.26 16.19
CA GLU A 50 -9.07 -0.44 16.33
C GLU A 50 -9.38 -1.42 15.20
N PHE A 51 -8.61 -2.50 15.09
CA PHE A 51 -9.17 -3.80 14.69
C PHE A 51 -8.41 -4.91 15.43
N ILE A 52 -8.90 -5.26 16.60
CA ILE A 52 -8.51 -6.51 17.27
C ILE A 52 -9.23 -7.63 16.51
N TYR A 53 -8.53 -8.25 15.58
CA TYR A 53 -9.03 -9.45 14.92
C TYR A 53 -9.05 -10.60 15.93
N ALA A 54 -10.22 -11.16 16.21
CA ALA A 54 -10.33 -12.38 16.99
C ALA A 54 -10.16 -13.59 16.07
N ALA A 55 -9.39 -14.58 16.48
CA ALA A 55 -9.25 -15.83 15.74
C ALA A 55 -10.60 -16.57 15.65
N VAL A 56 -10.95 -17.07 14.46
CA VAL A 56 -12.23 -17.72 14.15
C VAL A 56 -11.98 -19.04 13.45
N ASP A 57 -12.74 -20.06 13.81
CA ASP A 57 -12.67 -21.37 13.17
C ASP A 57 -13.11 -21.31 11.70
N PRO A 58 -12.43 -22.02 10.77
CA PRO A 58 -12.79 -22.04 9.36
C PRO A 58 -14.16 -22.66 9.11
N SER A 59 -15.08 -21.91 8.50
CA SER A 59 -16.45 -22.35 8.16
C SER A 59 -16.72 -22.41 6.65
N ARG A 60 -15.82 -21.87 5.81
CA ARG A 60 -15.92 -21.85 4.34
C ARG A 60 -14.57 -22.13 3.69
N ASP A 61 -14.56 -22.34 2.37
CA ASP A 61 -13.34 -22.76 1.67
C ASP A 61 -12.37 -21.61 1.44
N TYR A 62 -12.83 -20.44 1.02
CA TYR A 62 -11.98 -19.30 0.63
C TYR A 62 -12.29 -18.03 1.40
N GLY A 63 -11.27 -17.21 1.63
CA GLY A 63 -11.38 -15.88 2.18
C GLY A 63 -10.23 -14.98 1.73
N PHE A 64 -10.35 -13.67 2.00
CA PHE A 64 -9.43 -12.68 1.48
C PHE A 64 -9.01 -11.67 2.55
N VAL A 65 -7.71 -11.39 2.58
CA VAL A 65 -7.13 -10.30 3.35
C VAL A 65 -6.43 -9.36 2.37
N ALA A 66 -6.81 -8.10 2.36
CA ALA A 66 -6.13 -7.08 1.57
C ALA A 66 -5.39 -6.09 2.46
N VAL A 67 -4.31 -5.50 1.96
CA VAL A 67 -3.66 -4.36 2.60
C VAL A 67 -3.96 -3.12 1.80
N ALA A 68 -4.51 -2.09 2.46
CA ALA A 68 -4.79 -0.80 1.82
C ALA A 68 -4.77 0.34 2.85
N ALA A 69 -4.46 1.54 2.39
CA ALA A 69 -4.56 2.77 3.17
C ALA A 69 -5.64 3.67 2.55
N GLY A 70 -6.46 4.26 3.39
CA GLY A 70 -7.58 5.12 2.98
C GLY A 70 -8.94 4.42 3.08
N GLU A 71 -9.91 5.12 3.65
CA GLU A 71 -11.24 4.56 3.92
C GLU A 71 -11.98 4.19 2.62
N GLY A 72 -11.79 4.96 1.55
CA GLY A 72 -12.39 4.63 0.26
C GLY A 72 -11.84 3.34 -0.32
N LEU A 73 -10.52 3.11 -0.26
CA LEU A 73 -9.93 1.84 -0.71
C LEU A 73 -10.35 0.67 0.17
N LYS A 74 -10.48 0.89 1.47
CA LYS A 74 -11.02 -0.13 2.38
C LYS A 74 -12.44 -0.52 1.99
N ALA A 75 -13.30 0.46 1.70
CA ALA A 75 -14.66 0.19 1.22
C ALA A 75 -14.63 -0.61 -0.09
N VAL A 76 -13.81 -0.23 -1.08
CA VAL A 76 -13.67 -0.96 -2.35
C VAL A 76 -13.28 -2.42 -2.13
N PHE A 77 -12.28 -2.70 -1.28
CA PHE A 77 -11.90 -4.10 -1.01
C PHE A 77 -12.99 -4.86 -0.27
N THR A 78 -13.71 -4.22 0.65
CA THR A 78 -14.84 -4.83 1.35
C THR A 78 -15.99 -5.16 0.39
N ASP A 79 -16.31 -4.25 -0.53
CA ASP A 79 -17.34 -4.44 -1.57
C ASP A 79 -16.95 -5.57 -2.55
N LEU A 80 -15.65 -5.77 -2.75
CA LEU A 80 -15.09 -6.90 -3.51
C LEU A 80 -14.94 -8.19 -2.67
N ALA A 81 -15.64 -8.27 -1.55
CA ALA A 81 -15.67 -9.42 -0.64
C ALA A 81 -14.32 -9.75 0.04
N ALA A 82 -13.44 -8.76 0.23
CA ALA A 82 -12.35 -8.93 1.17
C ALA A 82 -12.89 -8.99 2.60
N ASP A 83 -12.52 -10.03 3.33
CA ASP A 83 -13.01 -10.30 4.70
C ASP A 83 -12.37 -9.37 5.72
N ALA A 84 -11.10 -9.04 5.50
CA ALA A 84 -10.37 -8.11 6.32
C ALA A 84 -9.50 -7.21 5.45
N VAL A 85 -9.43 -5.93 5.82
CA VAL A 85 -8.53 -4.96 5.21
C VAL A 85 -7.59 -4.42 6.28
N VAL A 86 -6.34 -4.82 6.20
CA VAL A 86 -5.27 -4.34 7.09
C VAL A 86 -4.86 -2.94 6.64
N SER A 87 -4.87 -2.00 7.58
CA SER A 87 -4.42 -0.64 7.30
C SER A 87 -2.92 -0.61 7.08
N GLY A 88 -2.49 -0.14 5.91
CA GLY A 88 -1.07 -0.07 5.58
C GLY A 88 -0.83 0.37 4.14
N GLY A 89 0.41 0.79 3.86
CA GLY A 89 0.78 1.28 2.53
C GLY A 89 2.13 1.98 2.53
N GLN A 90 2.24 3.11 1.85
CA GLN A 90 3.52 3.79 1.65
C GLN A 90 4.08 4.47 2.90
N THR A 91 3.23 4.91 3.82
CA THR A 91 3.63 5.64 5.02
C THR A 91 3.83 4.75 6.23
N MET A 92 3.15 3.60 6.26
CA MET A 92 3.18 2.68 7.38
C MET A 92 3.00 1.24 6.86
N ASN A 93 4.05 0.44 7.00
CA ASN A 93 3.95 -0.98 6.72
C ASN A 93 3.31 -1.67 7.94
N PRO A 94 2.25 -2.47 7.76
CA PRO A 94 1.70 -3.26 8.84
C PRO A 94 2.74 -4.25 9.34
N ALA A 95 2.70 -4.58 10.61
CA ALA A 95 3.52 -5.62 11.19
C ALA A 95 3.06 -7.01 10.68
N THR A 96 3.95 -7.99 10.76
CA THR A 96 3.60 -9.39 10.43
C THR A 96 2.45 -9.88 11.32
N GLU A 97 2.41 -9.46 12.57
CA GLU A 97 1.39 -9.79 13.56
C GLU A 97 0.01 -9.24 13.17
N ASP A 98 -0.05 -8.04 12.59
CA ASP A 98 -1.31 -7.42 12.12
C ASP A 98 -1.91 -8.23 10.96
N ILE A 99 -1.06 -8.63 10.01
CA ILE A 99 -1.48 -9.47 8.88
C ILE A 99 -1.89 -10.84 9.36
N LEU A 100 -1.14 -11.45 10.28
CA LEU A 100 -1.46 -12.75 10.86
C LEU A 100 -2.79 -12.73 11.60
N ALA A 101 -3.03 -11.72 12.43
CA ALA A 101 -4.29 -11.54 13.15
C ALA A 101 -5.47 -11.39 12.17
N ALA A 102 -5.30 -10.63 11.10
CA ALA A 102 -6.30 -10.52 10.05
C ALA A 102 -6.58 -11.88 9.37
N ILE A 103 -5.55 -12.65 9.03
CA ILE A 103 -5.70 -14.00 8.46
C ILE A 103 -6.50 -14.91 9.41
N GLN A 104 -6.16 -14.91 10.69
CA GLN A 104 -6.83 -15.75 11.69
C GLN A 104 -8.27 -15.34 11.96
N SER A 105 -8.64 -14.08 11.72
CA SER A 105 -10.02 -13.61 11.85
C SER A 105 -10.94 -14.02 10.70
N VAL A 106 -10.39 -14.46 9.58
CA VAL A 106 -11.18 -14.86 8.41
C VAL A 106 -11.69 -16.29 8.59
N PRO A 107 -13.01 -16.56 8.55
CA PRO A 107 -13.58 -17.90 8.76
C PRO A 107 -13.44 -18.79 7.51
N ALA A 108 -12.23 -18.93 6.97
CA ALA A 108 -11.96 -19.69 5.77
C ALA A 108 -10.80 -20.68 5.94
N LYS A 109 -10.86 -21.81 5.24
CA LYS A 109 -9.80 -22.82 5.22
C LYS A 109 -8.56 -22.32 4.47
N THR A 110 -8.79 -21.63 3.35
CA THR A 110 -7.72 -20.99 2.56
C THR A 110 -7.94 -19.50 2.51
N VAL A 111 -6.93 -18.73 2.87
CA VAL A 111 -6.94 -17.26 2.86
C VAL A 111 -5.96 -16.74 1.82
N PHE A 112 -6.48 -16.00 0.83
CA PHE A 112 -5.65 -15.25 -0.10
C PHE A 112 -5.28 -13.89 0.50
N VAL A 113 -3.99 -13.56 0.49
CA VAL A 113 -3.47 -12.29 1.01
C VAL A 113 -2.97 -11.44 -0.15
N LEU A 114 -3.48 -10.20 -0.25
CA LEU A 114 -3.12 -9.21 -1.25
C LEU A 114 -2.36 -8.05 -0.59
N PRO A 115 -1.02 -8.06 -0.61
CA PRO A 115 -0.20 -7.04 0.05
C PRO A 115 -0.32 -5.65 -0.58
N ASN A 116 -0.57 -5.57 -1.88
CA ASN A 116 -0.78 -4.34 -2.66
C ASN A 116 0.38 -3.32 -2.57
N ASN A 117 1.51 -3.77 -2.06
CA ASN A 117 2.74 -2.98 -1.93
C ASN A 117 3.94 -3.93 -1.86
N LYS A 118 4.96 -3.67 -2.67
CA LYS A 118 6.18 -4.50 -2.71
C LYS A 118 6.88 -4.63 -1.35
N ASN A 119 6.79 -3.60 -0.50
CA ASN A 119 7.46 -3.59 0.81
C ASN A 119 6.71 -4.45 1.86
N ILE A 120 5.45 -4.80 1.59
CA ILE A 120 4.60 -5.57 2.50
C ILE A 120 4.62 -7.07 2.15
N ILE A 121 5.02 -7.45 0.94
CA ILE A 121 5.04 -8.85 0.48
C ILE A 121 5.80 -9.74 1.47
N MET A 122 6.98 -9.31 1.91
CA MET A 122 7.80 -10.09 2.84
C MET A 122 7.10 -10.31 4.20
N ALA A 123 6.41 -9.30 4.73
CA ALA A 123 5.66 -9.43 5.98
C ALA A 123 4.46 -10.38 5.82
N ALA A 124 3.79 -10.35 4.66
CA ALA A 124 2.71 -11.28 4.33
C ALA A 124 3.21 -12.73 4.19
N GLU A 125 4.37 -12.94 3.56
CA GLU A 125 5.01 -14.26 3.46
C GLU A 125 5.48 -14.80 4.81
N GLN A 126 5.87 -13.93 5.73
CA GLN A 126 6.17 -14.32 7.11
C GLN A 126 4.91 -14.70 7.87
N ALA A 127 3.83 -13.91 7.76
CA ALA A 127 2.54 -14.22 8.35
C ALA A 127 1.98 -15.55 7.83
N GLN A 128 2.14 -15.85 6.52
CA GLN A 128 1.78 -17.13 5.92
C GLN A 128 2.43 -18.31 6.64
N LYS A 129 3.70 -18.22 7.01
CA LYS A 129 4.45 -19.30 7.69
C LYS A 129 3.99 -19.54 9.14
N LEU A 130 3.39 -18.52 9.76
CA LEU A 130 2.94 -18.55 11.14
C LEU A 130 1.44 -18.85 11.27
N ALA A 131 0.71 -18.86 10.15
CA ALA A 131 -0.72 -19.06 10.14
C ALA A 131 -1.10 -20.51 10.49
N ASP A 132 -2.27 -20.65 11.11
CA ASP A 132 -2.90 -21.93 11.52
C ASP A 132 -3.72 -22.60 10.40
N ARG A 133 -3.74 -21.99 9.21
CA ARG A 133 -4.54 -22.41 8.04
C ARG A 133 -3.78 -22.22 6.75
N GLN A 134 -4.33 -22.71 5.65
CA GLN A 134 -3.72 -22.51 4.35
C GLN A 134 -3.78 -21.03 3.97
N VAL A 135 -2.62 -20.46 3.64
CA VAL A 135 -2.51 -19.07 3.19
C VAL A 135 -1.81 -19.03 1.84
N VAL A 136 -2.33 -18.23 0.92
CA VAL A 136 -1.72 -17.96 -0.38
C VAL A 136 -1.45 -16.46 -0.48
N VAL A 137 -0.19 -16.07 -0.50
CA VAL A 137 0.19 -14.68 -0.74
C VAL A 137 0.24 -14.45 -2.25
N LEU A 138 -0.63 -13.57 -2.75
CA LEU A 138 -0.58 -13.07 -4.12
C LEU A 138 0.33 -11.83 -4.13
N PRO A 139 1.51 -11.86 -4.76
CA PRO A 139 2.50 -10.78 -4.64
C PRO A 139 2.11 -9.51 -5.43
N THR A 140 0.91 -9.01 -5.18
CA THR A 140 0.39 -7.74 -5.72
C THR A 140 1.22 -6.57 -5.21
N ARG A 141 1.67 -5.72 -6.12
CA ARG A 141 2.59 -4.61 -5.82
C ARG A 141 1.90 -3.27 -5.74
N THR A 142 0.65 -3.21 -6.20
CA THR A 142 -0.16 -1.99 -6.24
C THR A 142 -1.61 -2.33 -5.94
N VAL A 143 -2.35 -1.35 -5.45
CA VAL A 143 -3.79 -1.49 -5.16
C VAL A 143 -4.59 -1.92 -6.40
N PRO A 144 -4.39 -1.32 -7.59
CA PRO A 144 -5.08 -1.79 -8.79
C PRO A 144 -4.82 -3.26 -9.15
N MET A 145 -3.60 -3.76 -8.93
CA MET A 145 -3.30 -5.19 -9.11
C MET A 145 -4.14 -6.06 -8.18
N GLY A 146 -4.28 -5.65 -6.90
CA GLY A 146 -5.11 -6.37 -5.93
C GLY A 146 -6.59 -6.36 -6.27
N ILE A 147 -7.12 -5.23 -6.72
CA ILE A 147 -8.52 -5.12 -7.18
C ILE A 147 -8.75 -6.08 -8.36
N THR A 148 -7.88 -6.04 -9.36
CA THR A 148 -7.99 -6.90 -10.53
C THR A 148 -7.83 -8.38 -10.17
N ALA A 149 -6.95 -8.73 -9.24
CA ALA A 149 -6.82 -10.09 -8.75
C ALA A 149 -8.15 -10.58 -8.15
N LEU A 150 -8.77 -9.82 -7.25
CA LEU A 150 -10.05 -10.19 -6.63
C LEU A 150 -11.18 -10.37 -7.65
N LEU A 151 -11.27 -9.49 -8.64
CA LEU A 151 -12.27 -9.57 -9.71
C LEU A 151 -12.13 -10.83 -10.58
N ASN A 152 -10.97 -11.47 -10.57
CA ASN A 152 -10.69 -12.68 -11.34
C ASN A 152 -10.69 -13.96 -10.48
N PHE A 153 -11.21 -13.90 -9.27
CA PHE A 153 -11.42 -15.06 -8.42
C PHE A 153 -12.64 -15.86 -8.88
N ASP A 154 -12.50 -17.19 -8.96
CA ASP A 154 -13.57 -18.13 -9.26
C ASP A 154 -13.80 -19.07 -8.06
N PRO A 155 -14.95 -18.97 -7.36
CA PRO A 155 -15.24 -19.83 -6.20
C PRO A 155 -15.36 -21.32 -6.53
N SER A 156 -15.53 -21.67 -7.82
CA SER A 156 -15.61 -23.07 -8.26
C SER A 156 -14.26 -23.69 -8.63
N ALA A 157 -13.22 -22.85 -8.75
CA ALA A 157 -11.88 -23.29 -9.14
C ALA A 157 -11.04 -23.72 -7.92
N THR A 158 -10.00 -24.51 -8.15
CA THR A 158 -9.04 -24.90 -7.10
C THR A 158 -8.16 -23.72 -6.66
N VAL A 159 -7.48 -23.89 -5.52
CA VAL A 159 -6.54 -22.88 -5.00
C VAL A 159 -5.47 -22.54 -6.04
N GLU A 160 -4.90 -23.54 -6.70
CA GLU A 160 -3.84 -23.41 -7.70
C GLU A 160 -4.36 -22.68 -8.95
N ALA A 161 -5.54 -23.04 -9.44
CA ALA A 161 -6.15 -22.39 -10.60
C ALA A 161 -6.47 -20.93 -10.29
N ASN A 162 -7.03 -20.62 -9.12
CA ASN A 162 -7.29 -19.27 -8.66
C ASN A 162 -6.00 -18.46 -8.53
N THR A 163 -4.95 -19.02 -7.94
CA THR A 163 -3.65 -18.35 -7.81
C THR A 163 -3.11 -17.94 -9.17
N ILE A 164 -3.16 -18.84 -10.16
CA ILE A 164 -2.69 -18.58 -11.53
C ILE A 164 -3.55 -17.51 -12.22
N ASN A 165 -4.87 -17.65 -12.15
CA ASN A 165 -5.82 -16.75 -12.82
C ASN A 165 -5.74 -15.34 -12.24
N MET A 166 -5.79 -15.22 -10.93
CA MET A 166 -5.72 -13.94 -10.22
C MET A 166 -4.41 -13.22 -10.51
N MET A 167 -3.27 -13.92 -10.46
CA MET A 167 -1.96 -13.31 -10.76
C MET A 167 -1.78 -12.99 -12.24
N SER A 168 -2.24 -13.86 -13.15
CA SER A 168 -2.19 -13.57 -14.58
C SER A 168 -3.00 -12.33 -14.96
N ALA A 169 -4.11 -12.09 -14.28
CA ALA A 169 -4.90 -10.86 -14.45
C ALA A 169 -4.18 -9.65 -13.85
N ALA A 170 -3.68 -9.77 -12.62
CA ALA A 170 -2.97 -8.69 -11.93
C ALA A 170 -1.71 -8.23 -12.68
N ASP A 171 -0.95 -9.15 -13.27
CA ASP A 171 0.28 -8.84 -14.01
C ASP A 171 0.05 -8.04 -15.31
N LYS A 172 -1.18 -8.04 -15.83
CA LYS A 172 -1.56 -7.22 -16.98
C LYS A 172 -1.87 -5.77 -16.62
N VAL A 173 -2.05 -5.48 -15.33
CA VAL A 173 -2.39 -4.14 -14.86
C VAL A 173 -1.19 -3.22 -14.94
N SER A 174 -1.31 -2.15 -15.70
CA SER A 174 -0.37 -1.02 -15.63
C SER A 174 -0.82 -0.05 -14.54
N THR A 175 0.10 0.41 -13.70
CA THR A 175 -0.22 1.34 -12.61
C THR A 175 0.58 2.62 -12.76
N GLY A 176 -0.13 3.74 -12.87
CA GLY A 176 0.38 5.09 -12.80
C GLY A 176 0.20 5.68 -11.41
N LEU A 177 1.19 6.43 -10.93
CA LEU A 177 1.16 7.09 -9.62
C LEU A 177 1.55 8.56 -9.78
N ILE A 178 0.78 9.45 -9.17
CA ILE A 178 1.10 10.86 -9.05
C ILE A 178 1.39 11.16 -7.58
N THR A 179 2.60 11.64 -7.32
CA THR A 179 3.08 11.95 -5.97
C THR A 179 4.02 13.15 -6.00
N TYR A 180 4.63 13.48 -4.87
CA TYR A 180 5.61 14.55 -4.75
C TYR A 180 6.97 14.03 -4.27
N ALA A 181 8.02 14.75 -4.62
CA ALA A 181 9.36 14.46 -4.15
C ALA A 181 9.51 14.88 -2.67
N ALA A 182 9.74 13.91 -1.78
CA ALA A 182 9.91 14.17 -0.34
C ALA A 182 11.23 14.91 -0.03
N ARG A 183 12.22 14.82 -0.92
CA ARG A 183 13.55 15.45 -0.81
C ARG A 183 14.11 15.74 -2.20
N ASP A 184 15.14 16.60 -2.24
CA ASP A 184 15.93 16.79 -3.45
C ASP A 184 16.59 15.46 -3.83
N SER A 185 16.55 15.12 -5.11
CA SER A 185 17.11 13.89 -5.65
C SER A 185 17.55 14.10 -7.11
N GLU A 186 18.25 13.11 -7.64
CA GLU A 186 18.59 13.05 -9.06
C GLU A 186 18.10 11.72 -9.63
N TYR A 187 17.48 11.78 -10.80
CA TYR A 187 16.99 10.60 -11.51
C TYR A 187 17.26 10.77 -13.00
N ASP A 188 17.96 9.83 -13.59
CA ASP A 188 18.33 9.83 -15.02
C ASP A 188 18.99 11.16 -15.47
N GLY A 189 19.95 11.67 -14.65
CA GLY A 189 20.66 12.92 -14.91
C GLY A 189 19.82 14.19 -14.76
N LYS A 190 18.57 14.09 -14.29
CA LYS A 190 17.68 15.22 -14.02
C LYS A 190 17.55 15.45 -12.52
N ARG A 191 17.74 16.71 -12.11
CA ARG A 191 17.52 17.12 -10.73
C ARG A 191 16.02 17.26 -10.47
N ILE A 192 15.53 16.58 -9.43
CA ILE A 192 14.17 16.66 -8.92
C ILE A 192 14.22 17.41 -7.59
N ARG A 193 13.47 18.49 -7.44
CA ARG A 193 13.43 19.29 -6.22
C ARG A 193 12.37 18.78 -5.26
N LYS A 194 12.60 18.96 -3.96
CA LYS A 194 11.60 18.69 -2.94
C LYS A 194 10.28 19.41 -3.25
N GLY A 195 9.16 18.68 -3.18
CA GLY A 195 7.82 19.18 -3.48
C GLY A 195 7.45 19.15 -4.97
N GLU A 196 8.38 18.83 -5.87
CA GLU A 196 8.06 18.68 -7.29
C GLU A 196 7.16 17.45 -7.51
N ILE A 197 6.15 17.59 -8.35
CA ILE A 197 5.22 16.50 -8.67
C ILE A 197 5.90 15.49 -9.58
N MET A 198 5.83 14.23 -9.20
CA MET A 198 6.37 13.11 -9.96
C MET A 198 5.24 12.23 -10.49
N ALA A 199 5.33 11.90 -11.76
CA ALA A 199 4.52 10.87 -12.39
C ALA A 199 5.35 9.60 -12.56
N LEU A 200 4.87 8.49 -12.02
CA LEU A 200 5.51 7.19 -12.13
C LEU A 200 4.59 6.24 -12.90
N GLU A 201 5.17 5.42 -13.76
CA GLU A 201 4.48 4.30 -14.41
C GLU A 201 5.20 3.01 -14.05
N ASN A 202 4.46 2.06 -13.47
CA ASN A 202 5.01 0.78 -12.99
C ASN A 202 6.27 0.93 -12.12
N GLY A 203 6.28 1.98 -11.27
CA GLY A 203 7.36 2.28 -10.33
C GLY A 203 8.56 3.04 -10.91
N LYS A 204 8.54 3.41 -12.19
CA LYS A 204 9.58 4.25 -12.84
C LYS A 204 9.08 5.67 -13.01
N ILE A 205 9.91 6.66 -12.71
CA ILE A 205 9.58 8.08 -12.95
C ILE A 205 9.57 8.31 -14.47
N VAL A 206 8.43 8.74 -14.99
CA VAL A 206 8.25 9.04 -16.42
C VAL A 206 8.24 10.54 -16.70
N SER A 207 7.81 11.35 -15.74
CA SER A 207 7.88 12.81 -15.86
C SER A 207 7.82 13.51 -14.51
N THR A 208 8.26 14.77 -14.48
CA THR A 208 8.06 15.69 -13.37
C THR A 208 7.28 16.91 -13.82
N SER A 209 6.61 17.60 -12.89
CA SER A 209 5.77 18.77 -13.17
C SER A 209 5.63 19.65 -11.91
N SER A 210 5.26 20.89 -12.09
CA SER A 210 4.79 21.78 -11.02
C SER A 210 3.27 21.75 -10.83
N ASP A 211 2.53 21.01 -11.68
CA ASP A 211 1.08 21.02 -11.76
C ASP A 211 0.58 19.58 -11.73
N ILE A 212 -0.23 19.25 -10.71
CA ILE A 212 -0.79 17.91 -10.48
C ILE A 212 -1.71 17.50 -11.64
N THR A 213 -2.60 18.39 -12.08
CA THR A 213 -3.57 18.12 -13.15
C THR A 213 -2.87 17.79 -14.47
N LYS A 214 -1.85 18.58 -14.83
CA LYS A 214 -1.04 18.31 -16.03
C LYS A 214 -0.26 17.02 -15.95
N ALA A 215 0.33 16.72 -14.77
CA ALA A 215 1.06 15.47 -14.54
C ALA A 215 0.12 14.28 -14.70
N THR A 216 -1.05 14.33 -14.05
CA THR A 216 -2.06 13.27 -14.07
C THR A 216 -2.58 13.02 -15.49
N TYR A 217 -2.94 14.08 -16.19
CA TYR A 217 -3.40 13.99 -17.56
C TYR A 217 -2.35 13.36 -18.50
N ARG A 218 -1.09 13.82 -18.42
CA ARG A 218 0.00 13.28 -19.25
C ARG A 218 0.24 11.81 -18.99
N LEU A 219 0.23 11.41 -17.72
CA LEU A 219 0.40 10.02 -17.32
C LEU A 219 -0.75 9.16 -17.84
N ALA A 220 -2.00 9.53 -17.55
CA ALA A 220 -3.19 8.81 -17.99
C ALA A 220 -3.21 8.63 -19.53
N ARG A 221 -2.90 9.71 -20.26
CA ARG A 221 -2.82 9.65 -21.73
C ARG A 221 -1.71 8.70 -22.22
N GLY A 222 -0.56 8.67 -21.56
CA GLY A 222 0.54 7.76 -21.89
C GLY A 222 0.20 6.30 -21.64
N MET A 223 -0.58 6.05 -20.60
CA MET A 223 -1.04 4.71 -20.21
C MET A 223 -2.21 4.20 -21.05
N CYS A 224 -3.04 5.12 -21.58
CA CYS A 224 -4.19 4.77 -22.42
C CYS A 224 -3.72 4.30 -23.79
N LYS A 225 -3.65 2.99 -23.99
CA LYS A 225 -3.26 2.33 -25.24
C LYS A 225 -4.47 2.01 -26.11
N LYS A 226 -4.25 1.59 -27.35
CA LYS A 226 -5.32 1.22 -28.28
C LYS A 226 -6.16 0.03 -27.84
N ASP A 227 -5.57 -0.86 -27.06
CA ASP A 227 -6.15 -2.06 -26.48
C ASP A 227 -6.70 -1.88 -25.06
N SER A 228 -6.59 -0.66 -24.51
CA SER A 228 -7.18 -0.34 -23.21
C SER A 228 -8.70 -0.31 -23.31
N SER A 229 -9.38 -0.94 -22.36
CA SER A 229 -10.84 -0.93 -22.24
C SER A 229 -11.32 -0.05 -21.10
N PHE A 230 -10.52 0.03 -20.01
CA PHE A 230 -10.85 0.76 -18.80
C PHE A 230 -9.68 1.60 -18.33
N VAL A 231 -9.98 2.76 -17.77
CA VAL A 231 -9.04 3.59 -17.01
C VAL A 231 -9.70 3.94 -15.70
N THR A 232 -9.13 3.50 -14.60
CA THR A 232 -9.60 3.83 -13.25
C THR A 232 -8.69 4.88 -12.64
N ILE A 233 -9.27 5.98 -12.17
CA ILE A 233 -8.58 7.07 -11.47
C ILE A 233 -8.98 6.99 -10.00
N ILE A 234 -8.00 6.82 -9.12
CA ILE A 234 -8.22 6.73 -7.67
C ILE A 234 -7.60 7.98 -7.03
N SER A 235 -8.43 8.85 -6.43
CA SER A 235 -7.96 10.08 -5.78
C SER A 235 -7.56 9.84 -4.32
N GLY A 236 -6.48 10.50 -3.89
CA GLY A 236 -5.95 10.47 -2.54
C GLY A 236 -6.63 11.46 -1.59
N CYS A 237 -6.23 11.41 -0.31
CA CYS A 237 -6.79 12.27 0.74
C CYS A 237 -6.51 13.77 0.54
N ASP A 238 -5.42 14.11 -0.16
CA ASP A 238 -5.00 15.49 -0.41
C ASP A 238 -5.60 16.09 -1.69
N VAL A 239 -6.59 15.41 -2.30
CA VAL A 239 -7.28 15.85 -3.51
C VAL A 239 -8.73 16.22 -3.16
N SER A 240 -9.17 17.41 -3.58
CA SER A 240 -10.58 17.80 -3.45
C SER A 240 -11.46 17.05 -4.44
N ASP A 241 -12.74 16.91 -4.13
CA ASP A 241 -13.69 16.26 -5.04
C ASP A 241 -13.80 17.03 -6.36
N GLU A 242 -13.76 18.37 -6.32
CA GLU A 242 -13.79 19.23 -7.51
C GLU A 242 -12.56 18.99 -8.42
N ASP A 243 -11.36 18.83 -7.85
CA ASP A 243 -10.15 18.58 -8.63
C ASP A 243 -10.15 17.15 -9.19
N ALA A 244 -10.67 16.18 -8.44
CA ALA A 244 -10.85 14.82 -8.91
C ALA A 244 -11.81 14.72 -10.09
N GLU A 245 -12.95 15.42 -10.02
CA GLU A 245 -13.91 15.51 -11.12
C GLU A 245 -13.31 16.18 -12.36
N LYS A 246 -12.63 17.33 -12.20
CA LYS A 246 -11.95 18.03 -13.30
C LYS A 246 -10.93 17.12 -14.00
N VAL A 247 -10.11 16.42 -13.22
CA VAL A 247 -9.10 15.49 -13.78
C VAL A 247 -9.78 14.36 -14.53
N THR A 248 -10.85 13.79 -13.97
CA THR A 248 -11.60 12.69 -14.59
C THR A 248 -12.19 13.12 -15.91
N GLU A 249 -12.85 14.28 -15.98
CA GLU A 249 -13.40 14.82 -17.21
C GLU A 249 -12.34 15.13 -18.27
N ILE A 250 -11.19 15.67 -17.87
CA ILE A 250 -10.07 15.92 -18.78
C ILE A 250 -9.52 14.60 -19.36
N VAL A 251 -9.37 13.57 -18.53
CA VAL A 251 -8.90 12.26 -18.98
C VAL A 251 -9.93 11.63 -19.92
N LYS A 252 -11.21 11.62 -19.54
CA LYS A 252 -12.31 11.09 -20.32
C LYS A 252 -12.42 11.75 -21.72
N ALA A 253 -12.30 13.08 -21.77
CA ALA A 253 -12.36 13.83 -23.04
C ALA A 253 -11.20 13.53 -23.99
N LYS A 254 -10.12 12.90 -23.50
CA LYS A 254 -8.90 12.65 -24.27
C LYS A 254 -8.60 11.16 -24.51
N CYS A 255 -9.24 10.26 -23.77
CA CYS A 255 -9.20 8.84 -24.05
C CYS A 255 -10.03 8.52 -25.31
N PRO A 256 -9.70 7.45 -26.04
CA PRO A 256 -10.55 6.95 -27.13
C PRO A 256 -11.97 6.66 -26.64
N ASN A 257 -12.98 6.86 -27.49
CA ASN A 257 -14.39 6.72 -27.12
C ASN A 257 -14.80 5.31 -26.62
N HIS A 258 -14.00 4.30 -26.90
CA HIS A 258 -14.24 2.92 -26.45
C HIS A 258 -13.69 2.65 -25.05
N VAL A 259 -12.91 3.59 -24.47
CA VAL A 259 -12.30 3.45 -23.14
C VAL A 259 -13.25 4.01 -22.10
N GLU A 260 -13.66 3.19 -21.17
CA GLU A 260 -14.44 3.62 -20.02
C GLU A 260 -13.51 4.22 -18.95
N VAL A 261 -13.82 5.44 -18.52
CA VAL A 261 -13.06 6.13 -17.46
C VAL A 261 -13.92 6.24 -16.23
N SER A 262 -13.44 5.67 -15.12
CA SER A 262 -14.09 5.69 -13.81
C SER A 262 -13.23 6.42 -12.78
N HIS A 263 -13.88 7.00 -11.78
CA HIS A 263 -13.23 7.63 -10.63
C HIS A 263 -13.65 6.94 -9.34
N ILE A 264 -12.68 6.73 -8.46
CA ILE A 264 -12.86 6.19 -7.11
C ILE A 264 -12.20 7.14 -6.12
N ARG A 265 -12.90 7.54 -5.07
CA ARG A 265 -12.31 8.26 -3.95
C ARG A 265 -11.64 7.26 -3.02
N GLY A 266 -10.32 7.08 -3.18
CA GLY A 266 -9.54 6.12 -2.40
C GLY A 266 -9.19 6.61 -1.00
N GLY A 267 -8.89 7.90 -0.87
CA GLY A 267 -8.47 8.52 0.37
C GLY A 267 -7.08 8.09 0.85
N GLN A 268 -6.27 7.50 -0.03
CA GLN A 268 -4.90 7.06 0.29
C GLN A 268 -3.98 8.26 0.49
N PRO A 269 -3.01 8.16 1.42
CA PRO A 269 -1.98 9.18 1.62
C PRO A 269 -0.87 9.08 0.56
N VAL A 270 -0.05 10.14 0.43
CA VAL A 270 1.17 10.21 -0.41
C VAL A 270 0.88 10.32 -1.91
N TYR A 271 -0.08 9.58 -2.41
CA TYR A 271 -0.44 9.63 -3.82
C TYR A 271 -1.65 10.52 -4.03
N TYR A 272 -1.48 11.60 -4.79
CA TYR A 272 -2.61 12.41 -5.25
C TYR A 272 -3.56 11.59 -6.13
N TYR A 273 -2.99 10.83 -7.06
CA TYR A 273 -3.76 9.93 -7.91
C TYR A 273 -3.02 8.60 -8.12
N MET A 274 -3.78 7.53 -8.16
CA MET A 274 -3.39 6.25 -8.76
C MET A 274 -4.26 6.03 -10.00
N ILE A 275 -3.64 5.55 -11.09
CA ILE A 275 -4.28 5.35 -12.40
C ILE A 275 -3.98 3.92 -12.84
N SER A 276 -4.97 3.22 -13.32
CA SER A 276 -4.80 1.88 -13.88
C SER A 276 -5.68 1.67 -15.09
#